data_f851e95af28cae8fadc8fa32f710c59b
#
_entry.id   f851e95af28cae8fadc8fa32f710c59b
#
_cell.length_a   1.000
_cell.length_b   1.000
_cell.length_c   1.000
_cell.angle_alpha   90.00
_cell.angle_beta   90.00
_cell.angle_gamma   90.00
#
_symmetry.space_group_name_H-M   'P 1'
#
loop_
_entity.id
_entity.type
_entity.pdbx_description
1 polymer ?
#
loop_
_entity_poly.entity_id
_entity_poly.type
_entity_poly.pdbx_seq_one_letter_code
_entity_poly.pdbx_strand_id
1 'polypeptide(L)'
;MGEGETAGTRPGLTDVPTGNGYYSVAPGVTLVWRMDPVVLFAGANYSLNLSRTIEVEGRSQRLNPGDNWEAFVGLNFAVSERLGLNMTFFDSGFSALEVDGAKRKNTAFNSGVLAIGTSIVLGQNRTLLISAGKGLTKESPDFQFTVSLPMTFDVFNVFR
;
A
#
# COMPACT_ATOMS: atom_id res chain seq x y z
N MET A 1 -56.70 -1.37 -16.76
CA MET A 1 -55.63 -2.36 -16.62
C MET A 1 -54.31 -1.56 -16.56
N GLY A 2 -53.78 -1.36 -15.38
CA GLY A 2 -52.54 -0.62 -15.19
C GLY A 2 -51.38 -1.60 -15.11
N GLU A 3 -50.47 -1.48 -16.03
CA GLU A 3 -49.19 -2.20 -15.99
C GLU A 3 -48.31 -1.50 -14.98
N GLY A 4 -47.96 -2.23 -13.90
CA GLY A 4 -47.02 -1.75 -12.90
C GLY A 4 -45.61 -1.73 -13.46
N GLU A 5 -45.07 -0.57 -13.64
CA GLU A 5 -43.61 -0.33 -13.81
C GLU A 5 -42.91 -0.81 -12.58
N THR A 6 -42.17 -1.92 -12.72
CA THR A 6 -41.18 -2.32 -11.71
C THR A 6 -40.05 -1.31 -11.74
N ALA A 7 -40.08 -0.39 -10.77
CA ALA A 7 -38.97 0.53 -10.52
C ALA A 7 -37.69 -0.30 -10.31
N GLY A 8 -36.76 -0.22 -11.26
CA GLY A 8 -35.44 -0.79 -11.14
C GLY A 8 -34.78 -0.22 -9.89
N THR A 9 -34.49 -1.09 -8.93
CA THR A 9 -33.76 -0.75 -7.72
C THR A 9 -32.40 -0.22 -8.13
N ARG A 10 -32.23 1.09 -8.07
CA ARG A 10 -30.89 1.70 -8.15
C ARG A 10 -30.09 1.16 -6.98
N PRO A 11 -28.87 0.65 -7.17
CA PRO A 11 -28.03 0.28 -6.05
C PRO A 11 -27.90 1.51 -5.16
N GLY A 12 -28.43 1.42 -3.95
CA GLY A 12 -28.34 2.52 -2.99
C GLY A 12 -26.89 2.77 -2.64
N LEU A 13 -26.55 4.03 -2.41
CA LEU A 13 -25.25 4.52 -1.90
C LEU A 13 -24.81 3.89 -0.56
N THR A 14 -25.49 2.85 -0.09
CA THR A 14 -25.26 2.15 1.19
C THR A 14 -24.41 0.88 1.05
N ASP A 15 -24.16 0.38 -0.16
CA ASP A 15 -23.24 -0.74 -0.35
C ASP A 15 -21.80 -0.20 -0.43
N VAL A 16 -21.17 -0.12 0.73
CA VAL A 16 -19.72 0.08 0.82
C VAL A 16 -19.06 -1.21 0.34
N PRO A 17 -18.30 -1.19 -0.77
CA PRO A 17 -17.62 -2.39 -1.24
C PRO A 17 -16.61 -2.85 -0.19
N THR A 18 -16.80 -4.04 0.37
CA THR A 18 -15.95 -4.63 1.42
C THR A 18 -14.66 -5.24 0.88
N GLY A 19 -14.30 -5.02 -0.38
CA GLY A 19 -13.09 -5.55 -1.02
C GLY A 19 -12.87 -4.99 -2.42
N ASN A 20 -11.69 -5.27 -2.97
CA ASN A 20 -11.29 -4.84 -4.33
C ASN A 20 -12.10 -5.52 -5.45
N GLY A 21 -12.99 -6.46 -5.08
CA GLY A 21 -13.87 -7.14 -6.01
C GLY A 21 -13.20 -8.23 -6.85
N TYR A 22 -11.95 -8.58 -6.61
CA TYR A 22 -11.23 -9.70 -7.23
C TYR A 22 -10.35 -10.42 -6.20
N TYR A 23 -9.96 -11.66 -6.52
CA TYR A 23 -9.02 -12.41 -5.69
C TYR A 23 -7.59 -12.09 -6.10
N SER A 24 -6.69 -12.00 -5.12
CA SER A 24 -5.26 -11.84 -5.34
C SER A 24 -4.46 -12.75 -4.41
N VAL A 25 -3.27 -13.14 -4.89
CA VAL A 25 -2.28 -13.86 -4.11
C VAL A 25 -0.98 -13.07 -4.18
N ALA A 26 -0.43 -12.73 -3.02
CA ALA A 26 0.74 -11.87 -2.91
C ALA A 26 1.89 -12.56 -2.14
N PRO A 27 2.69 -13.43 -2.80
CA PRO A 27 3.92 -13.92 -2.19
C PRO A 27 4.93 -12.79 -2.03
N GLY A 28 5.66 -12.81 -0.92
CA GLY A 28 6.69 -11.83 -0.64
C GLY A 28 7.81 -12.39 0.23
N VAL A 29 8.95 -11.71 0.23
CA VAL A 29 10.11 -12.02 1.05
C VAL A 29 10.67 -10.75 1.66
N THR A 30 11.12 -10.83 2.91
CA THR A 30 11.83 -9.75 3.59
C THR A 30 13.09 -10.31 4.22
N LEU A 31 14.20 -9.63 3.99
CA LEU A 31 15.51 -9.93 4.56
C LEU A 31 15.91 -8.81 5.52
N VAL A 32 16.43 -9.17 6.67
CA VAL A 32 16.93 -8.22 7.67
C VAL A 32 18.33 -8.63 8.09
N TRP A 33 19.27 -7.72 7.95
CA TRP A 33 20.66 -7.90 8.32
C TRP A 33 21.04 -6.93 9.44
N ARG A 34 21.38 -7.46 10.60
CA ARG A 34 21.73 -6.67 11.78
C ARG A 34 23.24 -6.60 11.91
N MET A 35 23.75 -5.39 11.89
CA MET A 35 25.17 -5.06 12.12
C MET A 35 25.19 -3.81 13.00
N ASP A 36 25.46 -4.00 14.29
CA ASP A 36 25.51 -2.86 15.24
C ASP A 36 26.53 -1.81 14.76
N PRO A 37 26.13 -0.51 14.62
CA PRO A 37 24.85 0.12 14.96
C PRO A 37 23.84 0.21 13.77
N VAL A 38 24.03 -0.55 12.71
CA VAL A 38 23.25 -0.50 11.48
C VAL A 38 22.35 -1.74 11.33
N VAL A 39 21.12 -1.56 10.89
CA VAL A 39 20.26 -2.62 10.41
C VAL A 39 19.93 -2.36 8.95
N LEU A 40 20.35 -3.27 8.08
CA LEU A 40 19.93 -3.29 6.68
C LEU A 40 18.69 -4.14 6.51
N PHE A 41 17.80 -3.71 5.63
CA PHE A 41 16.62 -4.49 5.29
C PHE A 41 16.29 -4.35 3.82
N ALA A 42 15.76 -5.39 3.24
CA ALA A 42 15.28 -5.41 1.86
C ALA A 42 14.11 -6.37 1.76
N GLY A 43 13.21 -6.10 0.86
CA GLY A 43 12.10 -7.00 0.59
C GLY A 43 11.49 -6.76 -0.77
N ALA A 44 10.74 -7.76 -1.22
CA ALA A 44 9.95 -7.68 -2.43
C ALA A 44 8.68 -8.51 -2.26
N ASN A 45 7.61 -8.06 -2.86
CA ASN A 45 6.38 -8.81 -3.03
C ASN A 45 5.87 -8.70 -4.46
N TYR A 46 5.09 -9.70 -4.87
CA TYR A 46 4.43 -9.72 -6.16
C TYR A 46 2.99 -10.17 -5.97
N SER A 47 2.06 -9.34 -6.39
CA SER A 47 0.63 -9.62 -6.28
C SER A 47 0.07 -10.04 -7.62
N LEU A 48 -0.30 -11.31 -7.70
CA LEU A 48 -1.03 -11.91 -8.80
C LEU A 48 -2.53 -11.61 -8.62
N ASN A 49 -3.11 -10.84 -9.53
CA ASN A 49 -4.52 -10.48 -9.49
C ASN A 49 -5.32 -11.35 -10.47
N LEU A 50 -6.29 -12.08 -9.95
CA LEU A 50 -7.10 -12.98 -10.78
C LEU A 50 -8.15 -12.19 -11.56
N SER A 51 -8.26 -12.48 -12.86
CA SER A 51 -9.26 -11.86 -13.72
C SER A 51 -10.69 -12.23 -13.26
N ARG A 52 -11.61 -11.28 -13.41
CA ARG A 52 -13.02 -11.43 -13.06
C ARG A 52 -13.92 -11.03 -14.22
N THR A 53 -15.04 -11.70 -14.33
CA THR A 53 -16.12 -11.26 -15.22
C THR A 53 -17.06 -10.34 -14.45
N ILE A 54 -17.32 -9.17 -15.00
CA ILE A 54 -18.27 -8.18 -14.48
C ILE A 54 -19.33 -7.89 -15.53
N GLU A 55 -20.53 -7.56 -15.08
CA GLU A 55 -21.60 -7.09 -15.96
C GLU A 55 -21.64 -5.56 -15.93
N VAL A 56 -21.46 -4.96 -17.09
CA VAL A 56 -21.55 -3.51 -17.26
C VAL A 56 -22.59 -3.24 -18.34
N GLU A 57 -23.65 -2.55 -17.98
CA GLU A 57 -24.77 -2.21 -18.90
C GLU A 57 -25.35 -3.44 -19.65
N GLY A 58 -25.50 -4.56 -18.92
CA GLY A 58 -26.03 -5.81 -19.49
C GLY A 58 -25.08 -6.57 -20.42
N ARG A 59 -23.79 -6.18 -20.45
CA ARG A 59 -22.73 -6.89 -21.17
C ARG A 59 -21.73 -7.49 -20.20
N SER A 60 -21.46 -8.77 -20.39
CA SER A 60 -20.41 -9.47 -19.64
C SER A 60 -19.04 -9.04 -20.17
N GLN A 61 -18.19 -8.49 -19.32
CA GLN A 61 -16.81 -8.08 -19.67
C GLN A 61 -15.83 -8.81 -18.74
N ARG A 62 -14.74 -9.32 -19.31
CA ARG A 62 -13.66 -9.90 -18.54
C ARG A 62 -12.66 -8.81 -18.18
N LEU A 63 -12.55 -8.54 -16.88
CA LEU A 63 -11.60 -7.59 -16.31
C LEU A 63 -10.40 -8.33 -15.73
N ASN A 64 -9.20 -7.98 -16.17
CA ASN A 64 -7.94 -8.34 -15.54
C ASN A 64 -7.30 -7.07 -14.96
N PRO A 65 -7.25 -6.92 -13.62
CA PRO A 65 -6.72 -5.70 -12.99
C PRO A 65 -5.25 -5.43 -13.25
N GLY A 66 -4.54 -6.43 -13.81
CA GLY A 66 -3.09 -6.41 -13.90
C GLY A 66 -2.43 -6.78 -12.57
N ASP A 67 -1.19 -7.24 -12.66
CA ASP A 67 -0.41 -7.60 -11.48
C ASP A 67 0.33 -6.38 -10.95
N ASN A 68 0.70 -6.42 -9.67
CA ASN A 68 1.55 -5.41 -9.07
C ASN A 68 2.75 -6.05 -8.34
N TRP A 69 3.82 -5.31 -8.29
CA TRP A 69 5.01 -5.67 -7.55
C TRP A 69 5.48 -4.48 -6.70
N GLU A 70 6.12 -4.80 -5.60
CA GLU A 70 6.74 -3.83 -4.72
C GLU A 70 8.11 -4.37 -4.30
N ALA A 71 9.09 -3.48 -4.24
CA ALA A 71 10.40 -3.76 -3.71
C ALA A 71 10.86 -2.60 -2.84
N PHE A 72 11.61 -2.92 -1.79
CA PHE A 72 12.21 -1.92 -0.95
C PHE A 72 13.57 -2.36 -0.47
N VAL A 73 14.43 -1.38 -0.26
CA VAL A 73 15.71 -1.54 0.42
C VAL A 73 15.94 -0.35 1.32
N GLY A 74 16.48 -0.60 2.50
CA GLY A 74 16.71 0.49 3.44
C GLY A 74 17.71 0.13 4.52
N LEU A 75 18.02 1.15 5.30
CA LEU A 75 18.88 1.05 6.46
C LEU A 75 18.28 1.84 7.63
N ASN A 76 18.51 1.31 8.83
CA ASN A 76 18.31 2.02 10.08
C ASN A 76 19.66 2.13 10.77
N PHE A 77 20.00 3.32 11.24
CA PHE A 77 21.21 3.62 11.96
C PHE A 77 20.87 4.10 13.38
N ALA A 78 21.30 3.37 14.40
CA ALA A 78 21.13 3.78 15.77
C ALA A 78 22.20 4.82 16.14
N VAL A 79 21.79 6.08 16.25
CA VAL A 79 22.68 7.19 16.69
C VAL A 79 22.87 7.15 18.20
N SER A 80 21.79 6.79 18.93
CA SER A 80 21.79 6.60 20.38
C SER A 80 20.62 5.68 20.78
N GLU A 81 20.49 5.37 22.07
CA GLU A 81 19.35 4.61 22.60
C GLU A 81 17.98 5.25 22.32
N ARG A 82 17.96 6.55 22.03
CA ARG A 82 16.72 7.31 21.81
C ARG A 82 16.58 7.90 20.42
N LEU A 83 17.63 7.88 19.63
CA LEU A 83 17.64 8.51 18.30
C LEU A 83 18.10 7.51 17.25
N GLY A 84 17.27 7.28 16.26
CA GLY A 84 17.60 6.52 15.06
C GLY A 84 17.41 7.36 13.81
N LEU A 85 18.23 7.09 12.81
CA LEU A 85 18.08 7.61 11.44
C LEU A 85 17.68 6.45 10.53
N ASN A 86 16.83 6.73 9.55
CA ASN A 86 16.46 5.75 8.54
C ASN A 86 16.53 6.33 7.14
N MET A 87 16.83 5.48 6.19
CA MET A 87 16.74 5.77 4.77
C MET A 87 16.14 4.54 4.08
N THR A 88 15.15 4.76 3.23
CA THR A 88 14.48 3.68 2.52
C THR A 88 14.17 4.11 1.09
N PHE A 89 14.50 3.25 0.15
CA PHE A 89 14.03 3.33 -1.22
C PHE A 89 12.90 2.33 -1.41
N PHE A 90 11.77 2.80 -1.92
CA PHE A 90 10.62 2.00 -2.32
C PHE A 90 10.46 2.11 -3.83
N ASP A 91 10.17 0.99 -4.46
CA ASP A 91 9.79 0.95 -5.87
C ASP A 91 8.60 0.00 -6.03
N SER A 92 7.60 0.44 -6.79
CA SER A 92 6.38 -0.33 -7.03
C SER A 92 5.90 -0.12 -8.46
N GLY A 93 5.38 -1.18 -9.06
CA GLY A 93 4.86 -1.14 -10.40
C GLY A 93 3.53 -1.86 -10.52
N PHE A 94 2.71 -1.37 -11.43
CA PHE A 94 1.42 -1.96 -11.79
C PHE A 94 1.39 -2.24 -13.28
N SER A 95 1.02 -3.46 -13.62
CA SER A 95 0.78 -3.88 -15.00
C SER A 95 -0.49 -3.24 -15.55
N ALA A 96 -0.57 -3.12 -16.86
CA ALA A 96 -1.74 -2.51 -17.50
C ALA A 96 -3.02 -3.31 -17.23
N LEU A 97 -4.10 -2.59 -16.96
CA LEU A 97 -5.44 -3.14 -16.90
C LEU A 97 -5.83 -3.72 -18.28
N GLU A 98 -6.44 -4.92 -18.28
CA GLU A 98 -6.99 -5.53 -19.49
C GLU A 98 -8.50 -5.69 -19.36
N VAL A 99 -9.21 -5.35 -20.45
CA VAL A 99 -10.65 -5.55 -20.59
C VAL A 99 -10.88 -6.37 -21.84
N ASP A 100 -11.48 -7.55 -21.71
CA ASP A 100 -11.72 -8.50 -22.80
C ASP A 100 -10.44 -8.86 -23.57
N GLY A 101 -9.30 -8.97 -22.86
CA GLY A 101 -7.97 -9.27 -23.42
C GLY A 101 -7.27 -8.09 -24.08
N ALA A 102 -7.90 -6.91 -24.11
CA ALA A 102 -7.30 -5.70 -24.65
C ALA A 102 -6.68 -4.84 -23.53
N LYS A 103 -5.38 -4.59 -23.62
CA LYS A 103 -4.67 -3.71 -22.67
C LYS A 103 -5.14 -2.27 -22.80
N ARG A 104 -5.50 -1.65 -21.69
CA ARG A 104 -5.84 -0.23 -21.64
C ARG A 104 -4.57 0.61 -21.57
N LYS A 105 -4.48 1.60 -22.44
CA LYS A 105 -3.34 2.54 -22.46
C LYS A 105 -3.34 3.38 -21.19
N ASN A 106 -2.16 3.75 -20.70
CA ASN A 106 -1.94 4.64 -19.55
C ASN A 106 -2.52 4.10 -18.22
N THR A 107 -2.64 2.78 -18.06
CA THR A 107 -3.06 2.15 -16.80
C THR A 107 -1.91 1.44 -16.09
N ALA A 108 -0.79 1.21 -16.78
CA ALA A 108 0.44 0.75 -16.14
C ALA A 108 1.19 1.97 -15.60
N PHE A 109 1.76 1.85 -14.41
CA PHE A 109 2.63 2.87 -13.84
C PHE A 109 3.73 2.27 -12.96
N ASN A 110 4.77 3.07 -12.73
CA ASN A 110 5.86 2.74 -11.82
C ASN A 110 6.12 3.94 -10.91
N SER A 111 6.24 3.66 -9.61
CA SER A 111 6.48 4.68 -8.58
C SER A 111 7.70 4.33 -7.76
N GLY A 112 8.77 5.11 -7.87
CA GLY A 112 9.97 5.03 -7.06
C GLY A 112 10.04 6.21 -6.09
N VAL A 113 10.27 5.95 -4.80
CA VAL A 113 10.36 6.98 -3.75
C VAL A 113 11.58 6.72 -2.88
N LEU A 114 12.42 7.74 -2.69
CA LEU A 114 13.47 7.74 -1.69
C LEU A 114 12.99 8.54 -0.47
N ALA A 115 12.97 7.89 0.68
CA ALA A 115 12.59 8.50 1.95
C ALA A 115 13.76 8.49 2.93
N ILE A 116 13.91 9.57 3.67
CA ILE A 116 14.81 9.69 4.82
C ILE A 116 14.02 10.11 6.03
N GLY A 117 14.41 9.63 7.20
CA GLY A 117 13.65 9.93 8.41
C GLY A 117 14.45 9.75 9.68
N THR A 118 13.80 10.08 10.77
CA THR A 118 14.34 9.92 12.12
C THR A 118 13.28 9.32 13.04
N SER A 119 13.74 8.53 13.99
CA SER A 119 12.92 7.99 15.08
C SER A 119 13.46 8.55 16.40
N ILE A 120 12.58 9.10 17.23
CA ILE A 120 12.93 9.69 18.53
C ILE A 120 12.09 9.00 19.60
N VAL A 121 12.73 8.28 20.51
CA VAL A 121 12.06 7.65 21.67
C VAL A 121 11.78 8.72 22.71
N LEU A 122 10.51 9.09 22.87
CA LEU A 122 10.06 10.11 23.84
C LEU A 122 9.80 9.53 25.23
N GLY A 123 9.72 8.21 25.36
CA GLY A 123 9.48 7.52 26.63
C GLY A 123 9.31 6.02 26.42
N GLN A 124 8.91 5.29 27.45
CA GLN A 124 8.80 3.83 27.37
C GLN A 124 7.78 3.35 26.31
N ASN A 125 6.72 4.13 26.05
CA ASN A 125 5.60 3.72 25.21
C ASN A 125 5.32 4.69 24.06
N ARG A 126 6.23 5.61 23.73
CA ARG A 126 6.01 6.63 22.68
C ARG A 126 7.25 6.82 21.85
N THR A 127 7.09 6.78 20.55
CA THR A 127 8.15 7.08 19.61
C THR A 127 7.65 8.08 18.56
N LEU A 128 8.36 9.16 18.36
CA LEU A 128 8.08 10.09 17.28
C LEU A 128 8.86 9.67 16.05
N LEU A 129 8.15 9.49 14.95
CA LEU A 129 8.73 9.20 13.63
C LEU A 129 8.49 10.41 12.73
N ILE A 130 9.53 10.91 12.11
CA ILE A 130 9.47 12.01 11.15
C ILE A 130 10.20 11.55 9.90
N SER A 131 9.58 11.67 8.74
CA SER A 131 10.21 11.33 7.47
C SER A 131 9.83 12.28 6.36
N ALA A 132 10.75 12.45 5.43
CA ALA A 132 10.56 13.16 4.18
C ALA A 132 10.96 12.23 3.02
N GLY A 133 10.16 12.21 1.98
CA GLY A 133 10.38 11.40 0.79
C GLY A 133 10.27 12.22 -0.48
N LYS A 134 11.05 11.84 -1.49
CA LYS A 134 11.01 12.41 -2.82
C LYS A 134 10.73 11.32 -3.85
N GLY A 135 9.77 11.56 -4.72
CA GLY A 135 9.52 10.74 -5.89
C GLY A 135 10.65 10.85 -6.90
N LEU A 136 11.04 9.71 -7.47
CA LEU A 136 12.11 9.59 -8.47
C LEU A 136 11.57 9.28 -9.87
N THR A 137 10.30 8.91 -9.97
CA THR A 137 9.62 8.63 -11.24
C THR A 137 8.51 9.65 -11.47
N LYS A 138 7.98 9.74 -12.70
CA LYS A 138 6.94 10.72 -13.06
C LYS A 138 5.61 10.47 -12.34
N GLU A 139 5.33 9.22 -12.01
CA GLU A 139 4.10 8.78 -11.35
C GLU A 139 4.20 8.84 -9.82
N SER A 140 5.40 9.12 -9.29
CA SER A 140 5.61 9.29 -7.85
C SER A 140 5.21 10.69 -7.40
N PRO A 141 4.79 10.84 -6.14
CA PRO A 141 4.62 12.16 -5.53
C PRO A 141 5.94 12.95 -5.54
N ASP A 142 5.91 14.23 -5.91
CA ASP A 142 7.10 15.07 -5.91
C ASP A 142 7.77 15.15 -4.54
N PHE A 143 6.95 15.25 -3.49
CA PHE A 143 7.40 15.33 -2.11
C PHE A 143 6.37 14.73 -1.15
N GLN A 144 6.85 14.00 -0.14
CA GLN A 144 6.03 13.46 0.94
C GLN A 144 6.64 13.88 2.28
N PHE A 145 5.81 14.25 3.24
CA PHE A 145 6.23 14.48 4.61
C PHE A 145 5.29 13.73 5.55
N THR A 146 5.86 12.94 6.45
CA THR A 146 5.09 12.10 7.38
C THR A 146 5.57 12.35 8.80
N VAL A 147 4.62 12.57 9.71
CA VAL A 147 4.85 12.57 11.15
C VAL A 147 3.93 11.52 11.76
N SER A 148 4.49 10.61 12.54
CA SER A 148 3.73 9.55 13.21
C SER A 148 4.17 9.45 14.66
N LEU A 149 3.21 9.24 15.55
CA LEU A 149 3.44 9.07 16.99
C LEU A 149 2.79 7.74 17.44
N PRO A 150 3.43 6.58 17.17
CA PRO A 150 2.95 5.33 17.71
C PRO A 150 3.03 5.31 19.23
N MET A 151 1.95 4.85 19.87
CA MET A 151 1.84 4.71 21.31
C MET A 151 1.39 3.29 21.66
N THR A 152 2.00 2.70 22.67
CA THR A 152 1.56 1.41 23.22
C THR A 152 0.80 1.67 24.52
N PHE A 153 -0.42 1.13 24.60
CA PHE A 153 -1.24 1.19 25.81
C PHE A 153 -1.37 -0.21 26.39
N ASP A 154 -1.12 -0.34 27.68
CA ASP A 154 -1.41 -1.58 28.41
C ASP A 154 -2.84 -1.51 28.98
N VAL A 155 -3.79 -2.04 28.21
CA VAL A 155 -5.23 -1.96 28.54
C VAL A 155 -5.57 -2.81 29.77
N PHE A 156 -4.78 -3.83 30.09
CA PHE A 156 -5.09 -4.74 31.20
C PHE A 156 -4.64 -4.21 32.58
N ASN A 157 -3.80 -3.19 32.64
CA ASN A 157 -3.35 -2.59 33.89
C ASN A 157 -4.17 -1.37 34.36
N VAL A 158 -5.16 -0.92 33.58
CA VAL A 158 -6.01 0.22 33.93
C VAL A 158 -7.06 -0.14 34.99
N PHE A 159 -7.29 -1.42 35.25
CA PHE A 159 -8.33 -1.92 36.18
C PHE A 159 -7.74 -2.58 37.46
N ARG A 160 -6.51 -2.24 37.83
CA ARG A 160 -5.91 -2.64 39.09
C ARG A 160 -5.78 -1.48 40.05
#